data_1b511f8aa26325bb5db21de5081bc449
#
_entry.id   1b511f8aa26325bb5db21de5081bc449
#
_cell.length_a   1.000
_cell.length_b   1.000
_cell.length_c   1.000
_cell.angle_alpha   90.00
_cell.angle_beta   90.00
_cell.angle_gamma   90.00
#
_symmetry.space_group_name_H-M   'P 1'
#
loop_
_entity.id
_entity.type
_entity.pdbx_description
1 polymer ?
#
loop_
_entity_poly.entity_id
_entity_poly.type
_entity_poly.pdbx_seq_one_letter_code
_entity_poly.pdbx_strand_id
1 'polypeptide(L)'
;MTEKYEKGLTDRQKRALPFFVGCKSYEEGCRKAEVSKHAFYSWLQNPAFKSELTRLQDDVVSEAVLTLKFNMTHATDVLVSLLEHKDNPSLQRAVCNDIIGHVSKFREIEEIERRLDALESNAKLNPI
;
A
#
# COMPACT_ATOMS: atom_id res chain seq x y z
N MET A 1 21.02 -6.33 -4.59
CA MET A 1 19.91 -7.27 -4.30
C MET A 1 18.92 -7.45 -5.44
N THR A 2 18.80 -6.50 -6.34
CA THR A 2 18.00 -6.60 -7.56
C THR A 2 18.47 -7.68 -8.54
N GLU A 3 19.77 -7.98 -8.59
CA GLU A 3 20.34 -8.97 -9.52
C GLU A 3 19.94 -10.43 -9.28
N LYS A 4 19.51 -10.78 -8.06
CA LYS A 4 19.24 -12.17 -7.70
C LYS A 4 17.91 -12.70 -8.26
N TYR A 5 16.96 -11.78 -8.50
CA TYR A 5 15.63 -12.13 -9.03
C TYR A 5 15.56 -12.03 -10.56
N GLU A 6 16.42 -11.22 -11.14
CA GLU A 6 16.49 -11.09 -12.60
C GLU A 6 17.02 -12.32 -13.33
N LYS A 7 17.79 -13.16 -12.65
CA LYS A 7 18.41 -14.36 -13.23
C LYS A 7 17.45 -15.48 -13.65
N GLY A 8 16.19 -15.41 -13.23
CA GLY A 8 15.20 -16.43 -13.58
C GLY A 8 14.12 -15.96 -14.56
N LEU A 9 14.21 -14.73 -15.07
CA LEU A 9 13.21 -14.15 -15.95
C LEU A 9 13.69 -14.06 -17.39
N THR A 10 12.78 -14.35 -18.33
CA THR A 10 13.04 -14.14 -19.76
C THR A 10 12.94 -12.63 -20.08
N ASP A 11 13.56 -12.21 -21.18
CA ASP A 11 13.48 -10.82 -21.64
C ASP A 11 12.04 -10.37 -21.91
N ARG A 12 11.21 -11.30 -22.38
CA ARG A 12 9.78 -11.04 -22.61
C ARG A 12 9.05 -10.79 -21.29
N GLN A 13 9.34 -11.57 -20.26
CA GLN A 13 8.78 -11.38 -18.91
C GLN A 13 9.22 -10.05 -18.31
N LYS A 14 10.49 -9.70 -18.42
CA LYS A 14 11.02 -8.42 -17.92
C LYS A 14 10.34 -7.21 -18.59
N ARG A 15 10.13 -7.28 -19.91
CA ARG A 15 9.46 -6.19 -20.65
C ARG A 15 7.98 -6.07 -20.32
N ALA A 16 7.32 -7.17 -19.97
CA ALA A 16 5.90 -7.21 -19.65
C ALA A 16 5.60 -6.71 -18.22
N LEU A 17 6.52 -6.90 -17.26
CA LEU A 17 6.31 -6.57 -15.86
C LEU A 17 5.76 -5.16 -15.60
N PRO A 18 6.29 -4.08 -16.20
CA PRO A 18 5.79 -2.72 -15.93
C PRO A 18 4.30 -2.54 -16.24
N PHE A 19 3.77 -3.27 -17.23
CA PHE A 19 2.37 -3.19 -17.60
C PHE A 19 1.43 -3.80 -16.56
N PHE A 20 1.93 -4.74 -15.75
CA PHE A 20 1.16 -5.40 -14.70
C PHE A 20 1.25 -4.69 -13.35
N VAL A 21 2.25 -3.87 -13.17
CA VAL A 21 2.44 -3.11 -11.91
C VAL A 21 1.43 -1.97 -11.78
N GLY A 22 1.18 -1.24 -12.87
CA GLY A 22 0.29 -0.08 -12.86
C GLY A 22 -1.11 -0.32 -13.44
N CYS A 23 -1.48 -1.56 -13.75
CA CYS A 23 -2.77 -1.87 -14.36
C CYS A 23 -3.90 -1.97 -13.32
N LYS A 24 -5.13 -1.70 -13.76
CA LYS A 24 -6.33 -1.84 -12.93
C LYS A 24 -6.77 -3.30 -12.79
N SER A 25 -6.40 -4.13 -13.76
CA SER A 25 -6.67 -5.57 -13.77
C SER A 25 -5.60 -6.29 -14.57
N TYR A 26 -5.42 -7.58 -14.32
CA TYR A 26 -4.47 -8.37 -15.11
C TYR A 26 -4.90 -8.52 -16.57
N GLU A 27 -6.20 -8.44 -16.87
CA GLU A 27 -6.70 -8.40 -18.24
C GLU A 27 -6.21 -7.17 -19.01
N GLU A 28 -6.28 -6.02 -18.36
CA GLU A 28 -5.75 -4.78 -18.93
C GLU A 28 -4.23 -4.86 -19.12
N GLY A 29 -3.52 -5.40 -18.13
CA GLY A 29 -2.07 -5.62 -18.22
C GLY A 29 -1.70 -6.52 -19.38
N CYS A 30 -2.40 -7.63 -19.57
CA CYS A 30 -2.19 -8.54 -20.70
C CYS A 30 -2.41 -7.84 -22.04
N ARG A 31 -3.47 -7.06 -22.16
CA ARG A 31 -3.77 -6.32 -23.38
C ARG A 31 -2.68 -5.30 -23.72
N LYS A 32 -2.23 -4.53 -22.73
CA LYS A 32 -1.18 -3.51 -22.90
C LYS A 32 0.19 -4.10 -23.21
N ALA A 33 0.50 -5.23 -22.59
CA ALA A 33 1.77 -5.93 -22.78
C ALA A 33 1.78 -6.84 -24.02
N GLU A 34 0.64 -6.97 -24.70
CA GLU A 34 0.46 -7.89 -25.84
C GLU A 34 0.81 -9.34 -25.47
N VAL A 35 0.37 -9.76 -24.28
CA VAL A 35 0.56 -11.10 -23.73
C VAL A 35 -0.79 -11.77 -23.56
N SER A 36 -0.89 -13.06 -23.92
CA SER A 36 -2.11 -13.82 -23.68
C SER A 36 -2.33 -14.06 -22.20
N LYS A 37 -3.58 -14.18 -21.78
CA LYS A 37 -3.93 -14.53 -20.39
C LYS A 37 -3.27 -15.85 -19.98
N HIS A 38 -3.28 -16.83 -20.87
CA HIS A 38 -2.67 -18.14 -20.62
C HIS A 38 -1.17 -18.02 -20.32
N ALA A 39 -0.44 -17.25 -21.14
CA ALA A 39 0.99 -17.01 -20.92
C ALA A 39 1.25 -16.32 -19.59
N PHE A 40 0.49 -15.28 -19.27
CA PHE A 40 0.64 -14.54 -18.01
C PHE A 40 0.38 -15.42 -16.79
N TYR A 41 -0.72 -16.18 -16.77
CA TYR A 41 -1.02 -17.08 -15.65
C TYR A 41 0.00 -18.23 -15.53
N SER A 42 0.55 -18.67 -16.65
CA SER A 42 1.67 -19.61 -16.65
C SER A 42 2.93 -19.00 -16.00
N TRP A 43 3.22 -17.73 -16.31
CA TRP A 43 4.33 -17.01 -15.67
C TRP A 43 4.15 -16.85 -14.17
N LEU A 44 2.92 -16.65 -13.71
CA LEU A 44 2.63 -16.55 -12.27
C LEU A 44 2.94 -17.84 -11.50
N GLN A 45 3.02 -18.98 -12.18
CA GLN A 45 3.44 -20.23 -11.56
C GLN A 45 4.96 -20.28 -11.32
N ASN A 46 5.72 -19.41 -12.00
CA ASN A 46 7.14 -19.28 -11.78
C ASN A 46 7.38 -18.40 -10.54
N PRO A 47 8.00 -18.95 -9.46
CA PRO A 47 8.26 -18.18 -8.25
C PRO A 47 9.08 -16.90 -8.47
N ALA A 48 10.02 -16.91 -9.41
CA ALA A 48 10.85 -15.75 -9.73
C ALA A 48 10.01 -14.61 -10.33
N PHE A 49 9.11 -14.92 -11.26
CA PHE A 49 8.20 -13.92 -11.86
C PHE A 49 7.22 -13.36 -10.83
N LYS A 50 6.59 -14.24 -10.08
CA LYS A 50 5.62 -13.87 -9.03
C LYS A 50 6.26 -12.98 -7.95
N SER A 51 7.45 -13.33 -7.50
CA SER A 51 8.18 -12.55 -6.49
C SER A 51 8.55 -11.16 -7.00
N GLU A 52 9.03 -11.06 -8.22
CA GLU A 52 9.38 -9.76 -8.82
C GLU A 52 8.17 -8.88 -9.06
N LEU A 53 7.08 -9.45 -9.56
CA LEU A 53 5.81 -8.73 -9.72
C LEU A 53 5.30 -8.20 -8.38
N THR A 54 5.28 -9.03 -7.35
CA THR A 54 4.86 -8.65 -5.99
C THR A 54 5.75 -7.54 -5.44
N ARG A 55 7.06 -7.64 -5.60
CA ARG A 55 8.00 -6.61 -5.15
C ARG A 55 7.72 -5.26 -5.81
N LEU A 56 7.52 -5.24 -7.12
CA LEU A 56 7.21 -4.01 -7.86
C LEU A 56 5.86 -3.41 -7.46
N GLN A 57 4.86 -4.24 -7.24
CA GLN A 57 3.54 -3.80 -6.76
C GLN A 57 3.63 -3.22 -5.35
N ASP A 58 4.38 -3.83 -4.46
CA ASP A 58 4.60 -3.36 -3.09
C ASP A 58 5.35 -2.02 -3.07
N ASP A 59 6.32 -1.84 -3.96
CA ASP A 59 7.05 -0.57 -4.12
C ASP A 59 6.10 0.57 -4.50
N VAL A 60 5.18 0.33 -5.43
CA VAL A 60 4.18 1.33 -5.86
C VAL A 60 3.24 1.68 -4.70
N VAL A 61 2.77 0.68 -3.95
CA VAL A 61 1.92 0.91 -2.77
C VAL A 61 2.67 1.68 -1.69
N SER A 62 3.93 1.33 -1.42
CA SER A 62 4.77 2.03 -0.44
C SER A 62 4.98 3.49 -0.81
N GLU A 63 5.21 3.78 -2.09
CA GLU A 63 5.36 5.15 -2.59
C GLU A 63 4.05 5.94 -2.44
N ALA A 64 2.92 5.33 -2.76
CA ALA A 64 1.61 5.95 -2.59
C ALA A 64 1.31 6.26 -1.12
N VAL A 65 1.61 5.33 -0.22
CA VAL A 65 1.46 5.52 1.24
C VAL A 65 2.35 6.66 1.73
N LEU A 66 3.59 6.73 1.25
CA LEU A 66 4.52 7.81 1.60
C LEU A 66 3.99 9.18 1.14
N THR A 67 3.43 9.25 -0.06
CA THR A 67 2.79 10.47 -0.57
C THR A 67 1.62 10.89 0.33
N LEU A 68 0.79 9.95 0.77
CA LEU A 68 -0.29 10.23 1.71
C LEU A 68 0.24 10.74 3.05
N LYS A 69 1.31 10.14 3.57
CA LYS A 69 1.95 10.60 4.81
C LYS A 69 2.46 12.03 4.71
N PHE A 70 3.08 12.41 3.60
CA PHE A 70 3.53 13.78 3.37
C PHE A 70 2.36 14.78 3.33
N ASN A 71 1.21 14.36 2.84
CA ASN A 71 0.03 15.21 2.78
C ASN A 71 -0.79 15.25 4.08
N MET A 72 -0.47 14.40 5.06
CA MET A 72 -1.16 14.39 6.36
C MET A 72 -1.02 15.71 7.11
N THR A 73 0.17 16.29 7.10
CA THR A 73 0.41 17.59 7.75
C THR A 73 -0.46 18.66 7.12
N HIS A 74 -0.51 18.71 5.80
CA HIS A 74 -1.37 19.68 5.10
C HIS A 74 -2.85 19.46 5.41
N ALA A 75 -3.31 18.21 5.41
CA ALA A 75 -4.70 17.88 5.75
C ALA A 75 -5.03 18.29 7.19
N THR A 76 -4.11 18.08 8.12
CA THR A 76 -4.25 18.51 9.52
C THR A 76 -4.37 20.02 9.62
N ASP A 77 -3.54 20.77 8.90
CA ASP A 77 -3.58 22.23 8.87
C ASP A 77 -4.92 22.73 8.33
N VAL A 78 -5.46 22.09 7.30
CA VAL A 78 -6.79 22.43 6.74
C VAL A 78 -7.89 22.17 7.78
N LEU A 79 -7.88 21.02 8.46
CA LEU A 79 -8.85 20.71 9.51
C LEU A 79 -8.79 21.73 10.65
N VAL A 80 -7.59 22.07 11.10
CA VAL A 80 -7.41 23.08 12.16
C VAL A 80 -7.91 24.44 11.71
N SER A 81 -7.64 24.84 10.46
CA SER A 81 -8.13 26.12 9.93
C SER A 81 -9.65 26.19 9.87
N LEU A 82 -10.33 25.09 9.63
CA LEU A 82 -11.79 25.01 9.62
C LEU A 82 -12.39 25.20 11.02
N LEU A 83 -11.65 24.94 12.09
CA LEU A 83 -12.08 25.23 13.47
C LEU A 83 -12.20 26.72 13.74
N GLU A 84 -11.49 27.55 12.98
CA GLU A 84 -11.51 29.02 13.14
C GLU A 84 -12.74 29.69 12.49
N HIS A 85 -13.56 28.96 11.77
CA HIS A 85 -14.79 29.48 11.15
C HIS A 85 -15.92 29.67 12.18
N LYS A 86 -15.81 30.71 13.00
CA LYS A 86 -16.78 31.03 14.05
C LYS A 86 -18.17 31.40 13.52
N ASP A 87 -18.25 31.77 12.27
CA ASP A 87 -19.50 32.10 11.56
C ASP A 87 -20.33 30.88 11.17
N ASN A 88 -19.74 29.68 11.27
CA ASN A 88 -20.42 28.43 10.94
C ASN A 88 -20.26 27.38 12.06
N PRO A 89 -21.09 27.44 13.10
CA PRO A 89 -21.01 26.51 14.23
C PRO A 89 -21.23 25.05 13.84
N SER A 90 -22.05 24.77 12.84
CA SER A 90 -22.28 23.41 12.35
C SER A 90 -21.01 22.81 11.75
N LEU A 91 -20.26 23.59 10.98
CA LEU A 91 -18.98 23.20 10.40
C LEU A 91 -17.95 22.94 11.52
N GLN A 92 -17.83 23.84 12.49
CA GLN A 92 -16.94 23.67 13.62
C GLN A 92 -17.22 22.36 14.37
N ARG A 93 -18.49 22.07 14.65
CA ARG A 93 -18.91 20.84 15.32
C ARG A 93 -18.55 19.61 14.53
N ALA A 94 -18.81 19.62 13.22
CA ALA A 94 -18.47 18.50 12.33
C ALA A 94 -16.96 18.24 12.32
N VAL A 95 -16.15 19.28 12.19
CA VAL A 95 -14.68 19.18 12.18
C VAL A 95 -14.16 18.67 13.52
N CYS A 96 -14.70 19.14 14.64
CA CYS A 96 -14.33 18.64 15.97
C CYS A 96 -14.60 17.13 16.08
N ASN A 97 -15.77 16.69 15.64
CA ASN A 97 -16.14 15.27 15.66
C ASN A 97 -15.23 14.44 14.77
N ASP A 98 -14.88 14.94 13.58
CA ASP A 98 -13.97 14.27 12.67
C ASP A 98 -12.58 14.11 13.28
N ILE A 99 -12.03 15.17 13.88
CA ILE A 99 -10.71 15.12 14.54
C ILE A 99 -10.72 14.11 15.69
N ILE A 100 -11.72 14.16 16.56
CA ILE A 100 -11.85 13.21 17.68
C ILE A 100 -11.97 11.77 17.17
N GLY A 101 -12.78 11.54 16.15
CA GLY A 101 -12.96 10.22 15.54
C GLY A 101 -11.68 9.68 14.93
N HIS A 102 -10.93 10.50 14.21
CA HIS A 102 -9.66 10.10 13.61
C HIS A 102 -8.59 9.78 14.67
N VAL A 103 -8.47 10.59 15.71
CA VAL A 103 -7.53 10.34 16.82
C VAL A 103 -7.87 9.02 17.52
N SER A 104 -9.15 8.75 17.76
CA SER A 104 -9.60 7.50 18.38
C SER A 104 -9.24 6.28 17.54
N LYS A 105 -9.42 6.35 16.22
CA LYS A 105 -9.03 5.27 15.30
C LYS A 105 -7.52 5.04 15.28
N PHE A 106 -6.72 6.09 15.25
CA PHE A 106 -5.26 5.96 15.29
C PHE A 106 -4.80 5.29 16.58
N ARG A 107 -5.40 5.65 17.72
CA ARG A 107 -5.08 5.01 19.02
C ARG A 107 -5.44 3.53 19.03
N GLU A 108 -6.56 3.15 18.44
CA GLU A 108 -6.95 1.75 18.30
C GLU A 108 -5.93 0.97 17.46
N ILE A 109 -5.49 1.53 16.34
CA ILE A 109 -4.50 0.91 15.46
C ILE A 109 -3.15 0.75 16.18
N GLU A 110 -2.68 1.80 16.84
CA GLU A 110 -1.44 1.77 17.64
C GLU A 110 -1.49 0.68 18.72
N GLU A 111 -2.63 0.55 19.39
CA GLU A 111 -2.83 -0.48 20.42
C GLU A 111 -2.81 -1.89 19.83
N ILE A 112 -3.43 -2.09 18.66
CA ILE A 112 -3.40 -3.38 17.95
C ILE A 112 -1.98 -3.71 17.52
N GLU A 113 -1.26 -2.76 16.95
CA GLU A 113 0.14 -2.94 16.54
C GLU A 113 1.02 -3.31 17.73
N ARG A 114 0.85 -2.64 18.84
CA ARG A 114 1.58 -2.92 20.08
C ARG A 114 1.31 -4.34 20.59
N ARG A 115 0.06 -4.79 20.54
CA ARG A 115 -0.31 -6.15 20.94
C ARG A 115 0.26 -7.20 20.00
N LEU A 116 0.25 -6.94 18.68
CA LEU A 116 0.85 -7.83 17.68
C LEU A 116 2.35 -7.96 17.88
N ASP A 117 3.06 -6.85 18.10
CA ASP A 117 4.50 -6.83 18.37
C ASP A 117 4.84 -7.63 19.62
N ALA A 118 4.03 -7.50 20.68
CA ALA A 118 4.20 -8.26 21.92
C ALA A 118 4.00 -9.77 21.69
N LEU A 119 2.98 -10.16 20.90
CA LEU A 119 2.72 -11.55 20.55
C LEU A 119 3.82 -12.14 19.68
N GLU A 120 4.32 -11.41 18.71
CA GLU A 120 5.43 -11.83 17.85
C GLU A 120 6.72 -12.01 18.66
N SER A 121 7.00 -11.10 19.58
CA SER A 121 8.17 -11.20 20.49
C SER A 121 8.05 -12.44 21.38
N ASN A 122 6.88 -12.74 21.93
CA ASN A 122 6.63 -13.92 22.73
C ASN A 122 6.76 -15.21 21.91
N ALA A 123 6.30 -15.22 20.68
CA ALA A 123 6.42 -16.36 19.77
C ALA A 123 7.89 -16.67 19.42
N LYS A 124 8.74 -15.63 19.29
CA LYS A 124 10.17 -15.78 19.06
C LYS A 124 10.93 -16.30 20.30
N LEU A 125 10.46 -15.94 21.51
CA LEU A 125 11.07 -16.36 22.77
C LEU A 125 10.70 -17.79 23.17
N ASN A 126 9.54 -18.28 22.74
CA ASN A 126 9.04 -19.63 23.02
C ASN A 126 8.71 -20.38 21.71
N PRO A 127 9.72 -20.72 20.89
CA PRO A 127 9.48 -21.56 19.73
C PRO A 127 9.11 -22.97 20.19
N ILE A 128 7.95 -23.44 19.76
CA ILE A 128 7.52 -24.83 19.96
C ILE A 128 8.20 -25.72 18.93
#